data_8dcdfd12e4519d42044a6276559f0815
#
_entry.id   8dcdfd12e4519d42044a6276559f0815
#
_cell.length_a   1.000
_cell.length_b   1.000
_cell.length_c   1.000
_cell.angle_alpha   90.00
_cell.angle_beta   90.00
_cell.angle_gamma   90.00
#
_symmetry.space_group_name_H-M   'P 1'
#
loop_
_entity.id
_entity.type
_entity.pdbx_description
1 polymer ?
#
loop_
_entity_poly.entity_id
_entity_poly.type
_entity_poly.pdbx_seq_one_letter_code
_entity_poly.pdbx_strand_id
1 'polypeptide(L)'
;MLNFKIFILLLILFFNGKIFAYGTYSEGWANAKILQFESRGLVFESYEGIIELSTFSTDEKCDEEKDECYTITKQKIPFSVRPENGETVNLLMKSLNQDLVINYRIHRIESITLSSVTEVIQALNPLTSIPAELESDKLIVSKTGSKRNFSVSGKILRLEYQGVIIGTFEGLYLDEVRGRVHPFSVTDEKMANYAWITMKSSLKCNLGISVAFATGFRKSNYDLFEINYIAPAGGVYK
;
A
#
# COMPACT_ATOMS: atom_id res chain seq x y z
N MET A 1 -42.22 13.28 -26.79
CA MET A 1 -42.00 12.27 -25.73
C MET A 1 -40.59 11.62 -25.78
N LEU A 2 -40.00 11.46 -26.94
CA LEU A 2 -38.65 10.86 -27.08
C LEU A 2 -37.57 11.69 -26.40
N ASN A 3 -37.61 13.03 -26.53
CA ASN A 3 -36.62 13.95 -25.97
C ASN A 3 -36.58 13.95 -24.43
N PHE A 4 -37.72 13.71 -23.76
CA PHE A 4 -37.75 13.69 -22.28
C PHE A 4 -37.10 12.41 -21.72
N LYS A 5 -37.26 11.27 -22.39
CA LYS A 5 -36.60 10.01 -21.99
C LYS A 5 -35.07 10.10 -22.18
N ILE A 6 -34.63 10.73 -23.27
CA ILE A 6 -33.18 10.97 -23.52
C ILE A 6 -32.59 11.92 -22.48
N PHE A 7 -33.36 12.97 -22.11
CA PHE A 7 -32.93 13.89 -21.06
C PHE A 7 -32.78 13.22 -19.71
N ILE A 8 -33.74 12.34 -19.32
CA ILE A 8 -33.63 11.56 -18.08
C ILE A 8 -32.45 10.58 -18.15
N LEU A 9 -32.21 9.92 -19.27
CA LEU A 9 -31.06 9.01 -19.44
C LEU A 9 -29.73 9.75 -19.32
N LEU A 10 -29.63 10.92 -19.92
CA LEU A 10 -28.45 11.79 -19.77
C LEU A 10 -28.28 12.28 -18.32
N LEU A 11 -29.36 12.63 -17.63
CA LEU A 11 -29.32 13.02 -16.23
C LEU A 11 -28.83 11.86 -15.35
N ILE A 12 -29.30 10.65 -15.59
CA ILE A 12 -28.86 9.43 -14.87
C ILE A 12 -27.37 9.13 -15.15
N LEU A 13 -26.92 9.31 -16.39
CA LEU A 13 -25.51 9.15 -16.75
C LEU A 13 -24.62 10.23 -16.10
N PHE A 14 -25.12 11.47 -16.01
CA PHE A 14 -24.40 12.55 -15.31
C PHE A 14 -24.34 12.34 -13.79
N PHE A 15 -25.40 11.83 -13.16
CA PHE A 15 -25.39 11.51 -11.74
C PHE A 15 -24.49 10.31 -11.44
N ASN A 16 -24.53 9.27 -12.26
CA ASN A 16 -23.62 8.12 -12.12
C ASN A 16 -22.16 8.51 -12.33
N GLY A 17 -21.87 9.40 -13.29
CA GLY A 17 -20.52 9.92 -13.49
C GLY A 17 -19.97 10.73 -12.31
N LYS A 18 -20.82 11.43 -11.56
CA LYS A 18 -20.41 12.16 -10.34
C LYS A 18 -20.18 11.22 -9.14
N ILE A 19 -20.93 10.12 -9.05
CA ILE A 19 -20.72 9.11 -7.99
C ILE A 19 -19.35 8.46 -8.15
N PHE A 20 -18.87 8.20 -9.36
CA PHE A 20 -17.52 7.71 -9.62
C PHE A 20 -16.41 8.76 -9.32
N ALA A 21 -16.72 10.06 -9.35
CA ALA A 21 -15.76 11.11 -9.00
C ALA A 21 -15.54 11.25 -7.48
N TYR A 22 -16.49 10.81 -6.65
CA TYR A 22 -16.42 10.83 -5.18
C TYR A 22 -15.84 9.54 -4.57
N GLY A 23 -15.12 8.74 -5.33
CA GLY A 23 -14.62 7.46 -4.87
C GLY A 23 -13.21 7.52 -4.25
N THR A 24 -12.83 6.40 -3.67
CA THR A 24 -11.45 6.11 -3.26
C THR A 24 -10.57 6.01 -4.52
N TYR A 25 -9.41 6.68 -4.49
CA TYR A 25 -8.39 6.55 -5.53
C TYR A 25 -7.53 5.32 -5.31
N SER A 26 -7.08 5.12 -4.07
CA SER A 26 -6.34 3.94 -3.67
C SER A 26 -6.64 3.56 -2.23
N GLU A 27 -6.43 2.30 -1.90
CA GLU A 27 -6.50 1.76 -0.55
C GLU A 27 -5.37 0.76 -0.36
N GLY A 28 -4.73 0.77 0.81
CA GLY A 28 -3.62 -0.12 1.03
C GLY A 28 -3.04 -0.11 2.43
N TRP A 29 -1.97 -0.88 2.57
CA TRP A 29 -1.17 -0.97 3.76
C TRP A 29 0.22 -0.40 3.53
N ALA A 30 0.77 0.27 4.55
CA ALA A 30 2.14 0.76 4.53
C ALA A 30 2.79 0.70 5.91
N ASN A 31 4.11 0.55 5.91
CA ASN A 31 4.92 0.88 7.09
C ASN A 31 5.11 2.40 7.12
N ALA A 32 4.71 3.02 8.21
CA ALA A 32 4.70 4.46 8.39
C ALA A 32 5.27 4.87 9.74
N LYS A 33 6.01 5.97 9.77
CA LYS A 33 6.42 6.62 11.01
C LYS A 33 5.47 7.77 11.31
N ILE A 34 4.95 7.83 12.53
CA ILE A 34 4.04 8.90 12.95
C ILE A 34 4.86 10.09 13.43
N LEU A 35 4.79 11.23 12.72
CA LEU A 35 5.56 12.42 13.07
C LEU A 35 4.76 13.41 13.92
N GLN A 36 3.49 13.59 13.61
CA GLN A 36 2.56 14.46 14.32
C GLN A 36 1.19 13.84 14.36
N PHE A 37 0.44 14.09 15.43
CA PHE A 37 -0.95 13.67 15.55
C PHE A 37 -1.66 14.48 16.63
N GLU A 38 -2.78 15.09 16.31
CA GLU A 38 -3.54 15.96 17.20
C GLU A 38 -5.03 15.98 16.86
N SER A 39 -5.88 16.31 17.83
CA SER A 39 -7.30 16.57 17.59
C SER A 39 -7.49 17.98 17.00
N ARG A 40 -8.31 18.10 15.98
CA ARG A 40 -8.70 19.36 15.33
C ARG A 40 -10.18 19.41 15.06
N GLY A 41 -10.70 20.63 14.95
CA GLY A 41 -12.06 20.92 14.54
C GLY A 41 -12.91 21.55 15.66
N LEU A 42 -13.68 22.56 15.30
CA LEU A 42 -14.65 23.24 16.19
C LEU A 42 -16.08 22.72 16.01
N VAL A 43 -16.41 22.29 14.79
CA VAL A 43 -17.78 21.85 14.42
C VAL A 43 -17.78 20.35 14.09
N PHE A 44 -16.79 19.92 13.35
CA PHE A 44 -16.54 18.50 13.05
C PHE A 44 -15.18 18.14 13.65
N GLU A 45 -15.19 17.30 14.67
CA GLU A 45 -13.98 16.80 15.26
C GLU A 45 -13.33 15.79 14.30
N SER A 46 -12.05 15.96 14.04
CA SER A 46 -11.21 15.01 13.33
C SER A 46 -9.83 14.96 13.99
N TYR A 47 -9.11 13.89 13.75
CA TYR A 47 -7.73 13.75 14.18
C TYR A 47 -6.83 13.89 12.97
N GLU A 48 -5.86 14.77 13.07
CA GLU A 48 -5.00 15.16 11.95
C GLU A 48 -3.54 14.90 12.31
N GLY A 49 -2.76 14.48 11.31
CA GLY A 49 -1.36 14.21 11.56
C GLY A 49 -0.49 14.25 10.31
N ILE A 50 0.78 13.94 10.53
CA ILE A 50 1.77 13.76 9.47
C ILE A 50 2.41 12.39 9.66
N ILE A 51 2.37 11.56 8.64
CA ILE A 51 3.11 10.32 8.52
C ILE A 51 4.31 10.49 7.60
N GLU A 52 5.35 9.73 7.87
CA GLU A 52 6.50 9.56 6.99
C GLU A 52 6.46 8.15 6.39
N LEU A 53 6.39 8.07 5.07
CA LEU A 53 6.43 6.82 4.30
C LEU A 53 7.76 6.69 3.56
N SER A 54 8.24 5.46 3.47
CA SER A 54 9.33 5.15 2.54
C SER A 54 8.80 5.16 1.10
N THR A 55 9.55 5.81 0.24
CA THR A 55 9.34 5.84 -1.20
C THR A 55 10.69 5.73 -1.91
N PHE A 56 10.73 5.90 -3.21
CA PHE A 56 11.96 5.89 -3.98
C PHE A 56 12.08 7.15 -4.84
N SER A 57 13.31 7.52 -5.15
CA SER A 57 13.64 8.39 -6.27
C SER A 57 14.38 7.58 -7.33
N THR A 58 14.14 7.91 -8.59
CA THR A 58 14.90 7.35 -9.72
C THR A 58 16.08 8.24 -10.03
N ASP A 59 17.25 7.66 -10.23
CA ASP A 59 18.42 8.36 -10.77
C ASP A 59 18.36 8.26 -12.30
N GLU A 60 18.38 9.40 -13.01
CA GLU A 60 18.36 9.45 -14.48
C GLU A 60 19.59 8.80 -15.14
N LYS A 61 20.67 8.60 -14.39
CA LYS A 61 21.92 8.00 -14.88
C LYS A 61 22.12 6.55 -14.43
N CYS A 62 21.08 5.92 -13.96
CA CYS A 62 21.16 4.58 -13.45
C CYS A 62 21.21 3.49 -14.52
N ASP A 63 21.74 2.34 -14.16
CA ASP A 63 21.74 1.12 -14.95
C ASP A 63 20.60 0.20 -14.49
N GLU A 64 19.50 0.14 -15.25
CA GLU A 64 18.35 -0.71 -14.93
C GLU A 64 18.72 -2.21 -14.89
N GLU A 65 19.72 -2.64 -15.66
CA GLU A 65 20.16 -4.03 -15.65
C GLU A 65 20.85 -4.42 -14.34
N LYS A 66 21.45 -3.43 -13.65
CA LYS A 66 22.10 -3.61 -12.34
C LYS A 66 21.21 -3.30 -11.16
N ASP A 67 19.94 -2.97 -11.38
CA ASP A 67 18.99 -2.55 -10.34
C ASP A 67 19.50 -1.32 -9.51
N GLU A 68 20.26 -0.42 -10.13
CA GLU A 68 20.86 0.73 -9.45
C GLU A 68 20.00 1.99 -9.46
N CYS A 69 18.79 1.90 -10.03
CA CYS A 69 17.94 3.05 -10.35
C CYS A 69 17.12 3.59 -9.19
N TYR A 70 16.99 2.85 -8.10
CA TYR A 70 16.04 3.20 -7.05
C TYR A 70 16.73 3.47 -5.72
N THR A 71 16.69 4.72 -5.28
CA THR A 71 17.21 5.14 -3.97
C THR A 71 16.05 5.33 -3.01
N ILE A 72 16.22 4.87 -1.76
CA ILE A 72 15.22 5.09 -0.72
C ILE A 72 15.11 6.57 -0.39
N THR A 73 13.91 7.10 -0.38
CA THR A 73 13.59 8.46 0.08
C THR A 73 12.43 8.40 1.08
N LYS A 74 12.21 9.50 1.79
CA LYS A 74 11.14 9.64 2.76
C LYS A 74 10.17 10.72 2.32
N GLN A 75 8.89 10.42 2.31
CA GLN A 75 7.84 11.36 1.99
C GLN A 75 6.96 11.61 3.21
N LYS A 76 6.74 12.88 3.54
CA LYS A 76 5.81 13.30 4.58
C LYS A 76 4.45 13.55 3.96
N ILE A 77 3.43 12.90 4.50
CA ILE A 77 2.06 12.95 3.99
C ILE A 77 1.13 13.37 5.11
N PRO A 78 0.33 14.44 4.94
CA PRO A 78 -0.75 14.75 5.87
C PRO A 78 -1.83 13.68 5.80
N PHE A 79 -2.43 13.36 6.94
CA PHE A 79 -3.51 12.38 7.02
C PHE A 79 -4.54 12.78 8.07
N SER A 80 -5.74 12.25 7.91
CA SER A 80 -6.85 12.38 8.85
C SER A 80 -7.28 11.02 9.37
N VAL A 81 -7.83 11.00 10.58
CA VAL A 81 -8.51 9.85 11.18
C VAL A 81 -9.87 10.29 11.68
N ARG A 82 -10.90 9.48 11.42
CA ARG A 82 -12.25 9.74 11.92
C ARG A 82 -12.35 9.46 13.42
N PRO A 83 -13.10 10.27 14.19
CA PRO A 83 -13.26 10.08 15.62
C PRO A 83 -13.81 8.70 16.01
N GLU A 84 -14.68 8.13 15.18
CA GLU A 84 -15.26 6.80 15.39
C GLU A 84 -14.21 5.65 15.39
N ASN A 85 -13.02 5.88 14.83
CA ASN A 85 -11.90 4.93 14.85
C ASN A 85 -11.06 5.04 16.13
N GLY A 86 -11.70 5.01 17.28
CA GLY A 86 -11.08 5.27 18.58
C GLY A 86 -9.87 4.41 18.91
N GLU A 87 -9.83 3.14 18.49
CA GLU A 87 -8.65 2.27 18.69
C GLU A 87 -7.44 2.80 17.91
N THR A 88 -7.64 3.17 16.65
CA THR A 88 -6.61 3.76 15.79
C THR A 88 -6.12 5.09 16.36
N VAL A 89 -7.04 5.97 16.78
CA VAL A 89 -6.71 7.24 17.42
C VAL A 89 -5.85 7.03 18.67
N ASN A 90 -6.26 6.14 19.56
CA ASN A 90 -5.54 5.84 20.79
C ASN A 90 -4.14 5.28 20.55
N LEU A 91 -3.98 4.42 19.52
CA LEU A 91 -2.67 3.88 19.17
C LEU A 91 -1.77 4.98 18.60
N LEU A 92 -2.26 5.78 17.67
CA LEU A 92 -1.49 6.86 17.04
C LEU A 92 -1.03 7.92 18.04
N MET A 93 -1.89 8.30 19.01
CA MET A 93 -1.53 9.23 20.10
C MET A 93 -0.36 8.74 20.95
N LYS A 94 -0.26 7.42 21.16
CA LYS A 94 0.80 6.79 21.96
C LYS A 94 2.06 6.48 21.17
N SER A 95 2.03 6.57 19.84
CA SER A 95 3.08 6.06 18.96
C SER A 95 3.80 7.16 18.19
N LEU A 96 3.85 8.38 18.73
CA LEU A 96 4.63 9.46 18.10
C LEU A 96 6.10 9.06 17.96
N ASN A 97 6.64 9.30 16.77
CA ASN A 97 7.99 8.91 16.35
C ASN A 97 8.26 7.40 16.29
N GLN A 98 7.21 6.57 16.36
CA GLN A 98 7.32 5.13 16.21
C GLN A 98 6.89 4.68 14.82
N ASP A 99 7.42 3.52 14.40
CA ASP A 99 7.02 2.87 13.17
C ASP A 99 5.80 1.98 13.44
N LEU A 100 4.75 2.17 12.65
CA LEU A 100 3.51 1.39 12.67
C LEU A 100 3.22 0.81 11.30
N VAL A 101 2.35 -0.18 11.27
CA VAL A 101 1.69 -0.64 10.04
C VAL A 101 0.33 0.01 9.97
N ILE A 102 0.06 0.77 8.93
CA ILE A 102 -1.21 1.48 8.75
C ILE A 102 -1.97 0.96 7.54
N ASN A 103 -3.29 0.83 7.69
CA ASN A 103 -4.22 0.75 6.58
C ASN A 103 -4.72 2.17 6.29
N TYR A 104 -4.66 2.58 5.04
CA TYR A 104 -5.06 3.91 4.64
C TYR A 104 -5.77 3.91 3.29
N ARG A 105 -6.53 4.96 3.08
CA ARG A 105 -7.27 5.22 1.85
C ARG A 105 -6.93 6.62 1.35
N ILE A 106 -6.76 6.75 0.05
CA ILE A 106 -6.61 8.05 -0.59
C ILE A 106 -7.90 8.37 -1.31
N HIS A 107 -8.54 9.46 -0.91
CA HIS A 107 -9.74 9.97 -1.55
C HIS A 107 -9.38 10.86 -2.74
N ARG A 108 -10.25 10.91 -3.74
CA ARG A 108 -10.06 11.80 -4.90
C ARG A 108 -10.28 13.25 -4.57
N ILE A 109 -11.15 13.51 -3.61
CA ILE A 109 -11.57 14.82 -3.16
C ILE A 109 -11.56 14.78 -1.64
N GLU A 110 -11.12 15.86 -1.01
CA GLU A 110 -11.22 16.03 0.44
C GLU A 110 -12.66 15.87 0.91
N SER A 111 -12.86 15.09 1.95
CA SER A 111 -14.15 14.95 2.61
C SER A 111 -14.46 16.25 3.39
N ILE A 112 -15.72 16.64 3.49
CA ILE A 112 -16.14 17.77 4.32
C ILE A 112 -15.76 17.57 5.81
N THR A 113 -15.61 16.32 6.22
CA THR A 113 -15.31 15.94 7.62
C THR A 113 -13.83 15.64 7.89
N LEU A 114 -12.99 15.65 6.87
CA LEU A 114 -11.55 15.36 6.96
C LEU A 114 -10.78 16.49 6.29
N SER A 115 -9.67 16.91 6.87
CA SER A 115 -8.83 17.99 6.31
C SER A 115 -7.71 17.44 5.40
N SER A 116 -7.68 16.15 5.17
CA SER A 116 -6.72 15.51 4.26
C SER A 116 -7.39 14.51 3.32
N VAL A 117 -6.88 14.38 2.11
CA VAL A 117 -7.29 13.34 1.16
C VAL A 117 -6.83 11.95 1.59
N THR A 118 -5.83 11.85 2.47
CA THR A 118 -5.35 10.58 3.02
C THR A 118 -6.06 10.32 4.34
N GLU A 119 -6.84 9.26 4.41
CA GLU A 119 -7.52 8.79 5.62
C GLU A 119 -6.82 7.53 6.14
N VAL A 120 -6.34 7.54 7.38
CA VAL A 120 -5.88 6.33 8.07
C VAL A 120 -7.09 5.66 8.71
N ILE A 121 -7.35 4.42 8.29
CA ILE A 121 -8.50 3.61 8.73
C ILE A 121 -8.12 2.78 9.94
N GLN A 122 -6.91 2.20 9.93
CA GLN A 122 -6.40 1.33 10.98
C GLN A 122 -4.90 1.53 11.17
N ALA A 123 -4.45 1.41 12.40
CA ALA A 123 -3.04 1.35 12.75
C ALA A 123 -2.77 0.13 13.63
N LEU A 124 -1.63 -0.51 13.44
CA LEU A 124 -1.21 -1.71 14.18
C LEU A 124 0.27 -1.59 14.55
N ASN A 125 0.65 -2.13 15.71
CA ASN A 125 2.05 -2.42 15.96
C ASN A 125 2.49 -3.59 15.05
N PRO A 126 3.67 -3.52 14.43
CA PRO A 126 4.16 -4.61 13.61
C PRO A 126 4.27 -5.90 14.41
N LEU A 127 3.73 -6.99 13.88
CA LEU A 127 3.84 -8.31 14.51
C LEU A 127 5.29 -8.81 14.41
N THR A 128 5.75 -9.51 15.45
CA THR A 128 7.08 -10.16 15.49
C THR A 128 7.01 -11.65 15.12
N SER A 129 5.82 -12.12 14.73
CA SER A 129 5.55 -13.49 14.30
C SER A 129 4.86 -13.49 12.94
N ILE A 130 4.77 -14.64 12.31
CA ILE A 130 3.97 -14.83 11.10
C ILE A 130 2.50 -14.56 11.46
N PRO A 131 1.79 -13.71 10.69
CA PRO A 131 0.38 -13.45 10.94
C PRO A 131 -0.45 -14.74 10.95
N ALA A 132 -1.31 -14.89 11.95
CA ALA A 132 -2.12 -16.11 12.14
C ALA A 132 -3.13 -16.34 10.99
N GLU A 133 -3.44 -15.32 10.22
CA GLU A 133 -4.31 -15.41 9.05
C GLU A 133 -3.67 -16.13 7.87
N LEU A 134 -2.34 -16.33 7.88
CA LEU A 134 -1.64 -17.06 6.84
C LEU A 134 -1.62 -18.55 7.16
N GLU A 135 -2.12 -19.36 6.23
CA GLU A 135 -2.14 -20.83 6.35
C GLU A 135 -0.73 -21.46 6.23
N SER A 136 0.23 -20.71 5.68
CA SER A 136 1.58 -21.18 5.40
C SER A 136 2.57 -20.02 5.50
N ASP A 137 3.82 -20.35 5.83
CA ASP A 137 4.96 -19.40 5.81
C ASP A 137 5.46 -19.08 4.40
N LYS A 138 4.88 -19.72 3.38
CA LYS A 138 5.27 -19.57 1.99
C LYS A 138 4.09 -19.62 1.04
N LEU A 139 4.08 -18.70 0.07
CA LEU A 139 3.21 -18.74 -1.10
C LEU A 139 4.03 -18.55 -2.37
N ILE A 140 3.76 -19.40 -3.36
CA ILE A 140 4.28 -19.27 -4.72
C ILE A 140 3.10 -19.34 -5.67
N VAL A 141 3.03 -18.40 -6.62
CA VAL A 141 2.04 -18.38 -7.70
C VAL A 141 2.72 -18.54 -9.06
N SER A 142 1.93 -18.84 -10.08
CA SER A 142 2.43 -18.98 -11.45
C SER A 142 2.99 -17.66 -11.97
N LYS A 143 4.11 -17.73 -12.64
CA LYS A 143 4.76 -16.58 -13.29
C LYS A 143 4.14 -16.37 -14.67
N THR A 144 3.83 -15.13 -14.99
CA THR A 144 3.40 -14.74 -16.33
C THR A 144 4.64 -14.33 -17.12
N GLY A 145 4.93 -14.98 -18.23
CA GLY A 145 6.03 -14.76 -19.20
C GLY A 145 7.09 -13.74 -18.77
N SER A 146 8.25 -14.21 -18.33
CA SER A 146 9.26 -13.34 -17.72
C SER A 146 10.56 -13.31 -18.52
N LYS A 147 11.19 -12.14 -18.58
CA LYS A 147 12.57 -11.97 -19.09
C LYS A 147 13.59 -12.54 -18.09
N ARG A 148 13.37 -12.32 -16.81
CA ARG A 148 14.30 -12.66 -15.73
C ARG A 148 13.54 -12.90 -14.44
N ASN A 149 14.04 -13.81 -13.61
CA ASN A 149 13.55 -14.03 -12.25
C ASN A 149 14.72 -13.91 -11.27
N PHE A 150 14.47 -13.34 -10.11
CA PHE A 150 15.43 -13.26 -9.03
C PHE A 150 14.73 -13.29 -7.68
N SER A 151 15.49 -13.50 -6.62
CA SER A 151 14.98 -13.42 -5.24
C SER A 151 15.74 -12.37 -4.47
N VAL A 152 15.04 -11.66 -3.60
CA VAL A 152 15.59 -10.67 -2.69
C VAL A 152 15.19 -11.00 -1.27
N SER A 153 16.11 -10.76 -0.32
CA SER A 153 15.80 -10.83 1.11
C SER A 153 15.42 -9.44 1.60
N GLY A 154 14.19 -9.30 2.09
CA GLY A 154 13.71 -7.98 2.47
C GLY A 154 12.31 -7.97 3.04
N LYS A 155 11.65 -6.83 2.92
CA LYS A 155 10.31 -6.57 3.44
C LYS A 155 9.47 -5.82 2.42
N ILE A 156 8.18 -6.10 2.42
CA ILE A 156 7.22 -5.27 1.72
C ILE A 156 6.96 -4.03 2.59
N LEU A 157 7.19 -2.85 2.02
CA LEU A 157 7.00 -1.57 2.71
C LEU A 157 5.63 -0.96 2.49
N ARG A 158 5.04 -1.20 1.32
CA ARG A 158 3.74 -0.68 0.92
C ARG A 158 3.11 -1.59 -0.12
N LEU A 159 1.80 -1.76 -0.06
CA LEU A 159 0.99 -2.40 -1.08
C LEU A 159 -0.38 -1.74 -1.12
N GLU A 160 -0.75 -1.23 -2.27
CA GLU A 160 -2.00 -0.51 -2.52
C GLU A 160 -2.75 -1.13 -3.69
N TYR A 161 -4.06 -1.21 -3.58
CA TYR A 161 -4.92 -1.38 -4.72
C TYR A 161 -5.22 -0.01 -5.33
N GLN A 162 -4.90 0.19 -6.59
CA GLN A 162 -5.06 1.45 -7.29
C GLN A 162 -5.82 1.25 -8.60
N GLY A 163 -6.65 2.21 -8.95
CA GLY A 163 -7.36 2.25 -10.22
C GLY A 163 -8.84 2.50 -10.08
N VAL A 164 -9.45 2.93 -11.18
CA VAL A 164 -10.85 3.35 -11.26
C VAL A 164 -11.69 2.39 -12.05
N ILE A 165 -11.17 1.93 -13.19
CA ILE A 165 -11.84 1.03 -14.14
C ILE A 165 -11.13 -0.33 -14.13
N ILE A 166 -9.80 -0.29 -14.16
CA ILE A 166 -8.93 -1.47 -14.04
C ILE A 166 -8.02 -1.20 -12.85
N GLY A 167 -8.24 -1.98 -11.78
CA GLY A 167 -7.42 -1.90 -10.58
C GLY A 167 -6.21 -2.82 -10.68
N THR A 168 -5.08 -2.37 -10.13
CA THR A 168 -3.85 -3.12 -9.99
C THR A 168 -3.31 -3.01 -8.57
N PHE A 169 -2.63 -4.03 -8.11
CA PHE A 169 -1.91 -3.99 -6.85
C PHE A 169 -0.49 -3.51 -7.11
N GLU A 170 -0.15 -2.37 -6.50
CA GLU A 170 1.13 -1.70 -6.67
C GLU A 170 1.82 -1.55 -5.33
N GLY A 171 3.08 -1.95 -5.24
CA GLY A 171 3.79 -1.98 -3.98
C GLY A 171 5.23 -1.50 -4.06
N LEU A 172 5.85 -1.44 -2.88
CA LEU A 172 7.26 -1.19 -2.69
C LEU A 172 7.84 -2.28 -1.78
N TYR A 173 8.99 -2.83 -2.14
CA TYR A 173 9.77 -3.67 -1.26
C TYR A 173 11.15 -3.06 -0.97
N LEU A 174 11.65 -3.34 0.22
CA LEU A 174 13.02 -3.04 0.62
C LEU A 174 13.88 -4.28 0.37
N ASP A 175 14.90 -4.16 -0.48
CA ASP A 175 16.02 -5.09 -0.53
C ASP A 175 16.97 -4.73 0.63
N GLU A 176 16.91 -5.50 1.71
CA GLU A 176 17.74 -5.22 2.90
C GLU A 176 19.23 -5.49 2.68
N VAL A 177 19.59 -6.35 1.72
CA VAL A 177 20.98 -6.66 1.40
C VAL A 177 21.63 -5.47 0.71
N ARG A 178 20.90 -4.82 -0.20
CA ARG A 178 21.41 -3.66 -0.95
C ARG A 178 21.02 -2.31 -0.36
N GLY A 179 20.07 -2.30 0.60
CA GLY A 179 19.53 -1.07 1.19
C GLY A 179 18.71 -0.24 0.20
N ARG A 180 18.05 -0.86 -0.78
CA ARG A 180 17.32 -0.19 -1.84
C ARG A 180 15.83 -0.50 -1.78
N VAL A 181 15.02 0.43 -2.27
CA VAL A 181 13.56 0.26 -2.37
C VAL A 181 13.17 0.20 -3.84
N HIS A 182 12.44 -0.85 -4.20
CA HIS A 182 12.01 -1.09 -5.58
C HIS A 182 10.49 -1.13 -5.67
N PRO A 183 9.90 -0.60 -6.75
CA PRO A 183 8.49 -0.80 -7.05
C PRO A 183 8.23 -2.23 -7.51
N PHE A 184 7.04 -2.74 -7.22
CA PHE A 184 6.54 -4.00 -7.79
C PHE A 184 5.04 -3.92 -8.01
N SER A 185 4.55 -4.80 -8.87
CA SER A 185 3.12 -5.03 -9.08
C SER A 185 2.77 -6.46 -8.69
N VAL A 186 1.50 -6.71 -8.41
CA VAL A 186 0.98 -8.06 -8.17
C VAL A 186 -0.18 -8.30 -9.13
N THR A 187 -0.07 -9.36 -9.93
CA THR A 187 -1.08 -9.72 -10.93
C THR A 187 -2.00 -10.84 -10.45
N ASP A 188 -1.58 -11.60 -9.47
CA ASP A 188 -2.33 -12.70 -8.87
C ASP A 188 -3.04 -12.23 -7.60
N GLU A 189 -4.36 -12.37 -7.54
CA GLU A 189 -5.18 -11.90 -6.40
C GLU A 189 -4.83 -12.65 -5.10
N LYS A 190 -4.51 -13.94 -5.18
CA LYS A 190 -4.11 -14.73 -4.02
C LYS A 190 -2.77 -14.23 -3.46
N MET A 191 -1.82 -13.92 -4.35
CA MET A 191 -0.55 -13.31 -3.96
C MET A 191 -0.76 -11.92 -3.36
N ALA A 192 -1.64 -11.10 -3.93
CA ALA A 192 -1.95 -9.78 -3.40
C ALA A 192 -2.51 -9.84 -1.97
N ASN A 193 -3.46 -10.74 -1.74
CA ASN A 193 -4.03 -10.96 -0.41
C ASN A 193 -2.98 -11.46 0.59
N TYR A 194 -2.15 -12.42 0.17
CA TYR A 194 -1.05 -12.93 1.00
C TYR A 194 -0.05 -11.82 1.35
N ALA A 195 0.36 -11.02 0.36
CA ALA A 195 1.25 -9.88 0.55
C ALA A 195 0.65 -8.83 1.49
N TRP A 196 -0.66 -8.59 1.39
CA TRP A 196 -1.37 -7.64 2.26
C TRP A 196 -1.35 -8.08 3.73
N ILE A 197 -1.59 -9.37 3.99
CA ILE A 197 -1.49 -9.93 5.35
C ILE A 197 -0.04 -9.90 5.83
N THR A 198 0.93 -10.21 4.95
CA THR A 198 2.37 -10.15 5.23
C THR A 198 2.81 -8.78 5.75
N MET A 199 2.20 -7.69 5.26
CA MET A 199 2.49 -6.32 5.71
C MET A 199 2.30 -6.10 7.22
N LYS A 200 1.46 -6.90 7.91
CA LYS A 200 1.26 -6.81 9.36
C LYS A 200 2.46 -7.27 10.18
N SER A 201 3.41 -7.96 9.55
CA SER A 201 4.60 -8.50 10.21
C SER A 201 5.85 -7.65 9.93
N SER A 202 6.74 -7.55 10.92
CA SER A 202 8.08 -6.98 10.75
C SER A 202 9.12 -8.00 10.30
N LEU A 203 8.74 -9.27 10.11
CA LEU A 203 9.64 -10.33 9.73
C LEU A 203 10.19 -10.14 8.31
N LYS A 204 11.40 -10.64 8.10
CA LYS A 204 12.02 -10.70 6.78
C LYS A 204 11.42 -11.83 5.95
N CYS A 205 11.32 -11.57 4.65
CA CYS A 205 10.89 -12.56 3.67
C CYS A 205 11.92 -12.68 2.55
N ASN A 206 12.02 -13.87 1.96
CA ASN A 206 12.53 -14.00 0.61
C ASN A 206 11.38 -13.69 -0.36
N LEU A 207 11.55 -12.66 -1.17
CA LEU A 207 10.60 -12.22 -2.17
C LEU A 207 11.09 -12.67 -3.55
N GLY A 208 10.29 -13.47 -4.24
CA GLY A 208 10.56 -13.86 -5.62
C GLY A 208 9.95 -12.84 -6.58
N ILE A 209 10.81 -12.23 -7.39
CA ILE A 209 10.45 -11.19 -8.35
C ILE A 209 10.66 -11.70 -9.78
N SER A 210 9.68 -11.48 -10.62
CA SER A 210 9.70 -11.79 -12.05
C SER A 210 9.66 -10.48 -12.84
N VAL A 211 10.57 -10.30 -13.80
CA VAL A 211 10.57 -9.12 -14.66
C VAL A 211 9.76 -9.41 -15.90
N ALA A 212 8.60 -8.78 -16.03
CA ALA A 212 7.70 -8.95 -17.17
C ALA A 212 8.21 -8.23 -18.42
N PHE A 213 7.76 -8.67 -19.61
CA PHE A 213 8.11 -8.03 -20.89
C PHE A 213 7.45 -6.66 -21.07
N ALA A 214 6.26 -6.47 -20.50
CA ALA A 214 5.51 -5.23 -20.58
C ALA A 214 4.72 -5.01 -19.29
N THR A 215 4.52 -3.73 -18.96
CA THR A 215 3.76 -3.33 -17.75
C THR A 215 2.25 -3.45 -17.96
N GLY A 216 1.75 -3.24 -19.19
CA GLY A 216 0.31 -3.12 -19.45
C GLY A 216 -0.30 -1.95 -18.65
N PHE A 217 -1.29 -2.23 -17.79
CA PHE A 217 -1.92 -1.22 -16.92
C PHE A 217 -1.20 -1.04 -15.56
N ARG A 218 -0.14 -1.81 -15.30
CA ARG A 218 0.64 -1.78 -14.07
C ARG A 218 1.65 -0.65 -14.11
N LYS A 219 2.07 -0.19 -12.93
CA LYS A 219 3.10 0.83 -12.78
C LYS A 219 4.52 0.27 -12.84
N SER A 220 4.68 -1.02 -12.55
CA SER A 220 5.98 -1.70 -12.55
C SER A 220 5.95 -2.93 -13.44
N ASN A 221 7.09 -3.25 -14.04
CA ASN A 221 7.33 -4.52 -14.73
C ASN A 221 7.89 -5.61 -13.80
N TYR A 222 8.10 -5.30 -12.53
CA TYR A 222 8.52 -6.25 -11.50
C TYR A 222 7.29 -6.88 -10.86
N ASP A 223 7.06 -8.18 -11.12
CA ASP A 223 5.95 -8.94 -10.57
C ASP A 223 6.38 -9.75 -9.35
N LEU A 224 5.69 -9.59 -8.23
CA LEU A 224 5.84 -10.43 -7.05
C LEU A 224 5.11 -11.76 -7.28
N PHE A 225 5.86 -12.87 -7.28
CA PHE A 225 5.29 -14.22 -7.48
C PHE A 225 5.57 -15.19 -6.31
N GLU A 226 6.45 -14.82 -5.38
CA GLU A 226 6.79 -15.66 -4.22
C GLU A 226 7.01 -14.77 -2.99
N ILE A 227 6.44 -15.20 -1.87
CA ILE A 227 6.76 -14.71 -0.53
C ILE A 227 7.09 -15.95 0.32
N ASN A 228 8.24 -15.93 0.99
CA ASN A 228 8.67 -16.99 1.87
C ASN A 228 9.32 -16.37 3.12
N TYR A 229 8.70 -16.54 4.28
CA TYR A 229 9.24 -16.04 5.54
C TYR A 229 10.56 -16.71 5.87
N ILE A 230 11.54 -15.92 6.29
CA ILE A 230 12.81 -16.41 6.79
C ILE A 230 12.63 -16.64 8.29
N ALA A 231 12.72 -17.90 8.70
CA ALA A 231 12.72 -18.23 10.11
C ALA A 231 13.85 -17.49 10.84
N PRO A 232 13.57 -16.77 11.95
CA PRO A 232 14.63 -16.20 12.75
C PRO A 232 15.55 -17.34 13.22
N ALA A 233 16.87 -17.15 13.11
CA ALA A 233 17.84 -18.12 13.57
C ALA A 233 17.63 -18.41 15.07
N GLY A 234 17.13 -19.60 15.40
CA GLY A 234 16.80 -20.03 16.78
C GLY A 234 15.33 -20.01 17.18
N GLY A 235 14.41 -19.69 16.25
CA GLY A 235 12.96 -19.72 16.53
C GLY A 235 12.42 -21.15 16.50
N VAL A 236 12.05 -21.67 17.67
CA VAL A 236 11.23 -22.89 17.76
C VAL A 236 9.80 -22.48 17.37
N TYR A 237 9.34 -22.97 16.23
CA TYR A 237 7.90 -22.90 15.92
C TYR A 237 7.12 -23.69 16.99
N LYS A 238 6.22 -23.02 17.67
CA LYS A 238 5.22 -23.66 18.52
C LYS A 238 3.90 -23.71 17.79
#